data_52f574ba580e2ec4a2621b4ad4f84b4c
#
_entry.id   52f574ba580e2ec4a2621b4ad4f84b4c
#
_cell.length_a   1.000
_cell.length_b   1.000
_cell.length_c   1.000
_cell.angle_alpha   90.00
_cell.angle_beta   90.00
_cell.angle_gamma   90.00
#
_symmetry.space_group_name_H-M   'P 1'
#
loop_
_entity.id
_entity.type
_entity.pdbx_description
1 polymer ?
#
loop_
_entity_poly.entity_id
_entity_poly.type
_entity_poly.pdbx_seq_one_letter_code
_entity_poly.pdbx_strand_id
1 'polypeptide(L)'
;MDLLGLELIFVNPNDINYSQRTVSEIRVFDPSKYEPINVIIVDGQMVTYDNRRLLAAQNAGLNTLEINTVEADELFPLSEKNTWWDKFKERYKDDRNIAAGGIVPDKGLKEKPVLKSSISNKKNTYKDK
;
A
#
# COMPACT_ATOMS: atom_id res chain seq x y z
N MET A 1 13.28 20.90 -3.28
CA MET A 1 13.53 20.09 -2.08
C MET A 1 12.72 20.61 -0.91
N ASP A 2 12.11 19.73 -0.19
CA ASP A 2 11.27 20.06 0.96
C ASP A 2 12.13 20.26 2.20
N LEU A 3 11.91 21.38 2.91
CA LEU A 3 12.68 21.71 4.11
C LEU A 3 12.42 20.75 5.28
N LEU A 4 11.32 19.99 5.21
CA LEU A 4 10.96 19.03 6.25
C LEU A 4 11.51 17.64 5.97
N GLY A 5 12.30 17.46 4.91
CA GLY A 5 12.81 16.16 4.53
C GLY A 5 11.81 15.28 3.80
N LEU A 6 10.62 15.78 3.53
CA LEU A 6 9.62 15.09 2.73
C LEU A 6 9.88 15.38 1.26
N GLU A 7 9.63 14.39 0.41
CA GLU A 7 9.78 14.56 -1.03
C GLU A 7 8.46 14.24 -1.72
N LEU A 8 7.79 15.30 -2.20
CA LEU A 8 6.51 15.19 -2.91
C LEU A 8 6.77 15.22 -4.41
N ILE A 9 6.34 14.19 -5.10
CA ILE A 9 6.49 14.08 -6.55
C ILE A 9 5.20 13.54 -7.17
N PHE A 10 5.09 13.71 -8.49
CA PHE A 10 3.96 13.18 -9.26
C PHE A 10 4.45 12.01 -10.12
N VAL A 11 3.76 10.89 -10.04
CA VAL A 11 4.10 9.69 -10.79
C VAL A 11 2.85 9.06 -11.39
N ASN A 12 3.03 8.17 -12.35
CA ASN A 12 1.92 7.37 -12.85
C ASN A 12 1.56 6.33 -11.79
N PRO A 13 0.30 6.28 -11.31
CA PRO A 13 -0.07 5.31 -10.28
C PRO A 13 0.12 3.86 -10.70
N ASN A 14 0.12 3.58 -12.01
CA ASN A 14 0.34 2.23 -12.50
C ASN A 14 1.79 1.74 -12.33
N ASP A 15 2.71 2.65 -12.01
CA ASP A 15 4.11 2.31 -11.74
C ASP A 15 4.36 1.95 -10.28
N ILE A 16 3.34 2.04 -9.45
CA ILE A 16 3.44 1.77 -8.00
C ILE A 16 2.88 0.38 -7.72
N ASN A 17 3.64 -0.41 -6.96
CA ASN A 17 3.21 -1.73 -6.51
C ASN A 17 2.50 -1.65 -5.15
N TYR A 18 1.76 -2.69 -4.84
CA TYR A 18 1.00 -2.83 -3.59
C TYR A 18 1.79 -3.61 -2.55
N SER A 19 1.53 -3.31 -1.28
CA SER A 19 2.09 -4.07 -0.15
C SER A 19 1.07 -5.01 0.49
N GLN A 20 -0.14 -5.09 -0.08
CA GLN A 20 -1.22 -5.96 0.41
C GLN A 20 -1.88 -6.71 -0.75
N ARG A 21 -2.28 -7.95 -0.48
CA ARG A 21 -3.06 -8.75 -1.42
C ARG A 21 -4.56 -8.49 -1.31
N THR A 22 -4.99 -7.92 -0.17
CA THR A 22 -6.41 -7.63 0.07
C THR A 22 -6.58 -6.24 0.66
N VAL A 23 -7.77 -5.67 0.46
CA VAL A 23 -8.18 -4.42 1.10
C VAL A 23 -9.54 -4.62 1.75
N SER A 24 -9.80 -3.86 2.81
CA SER A 24 -11.07 -3.98 3.55
C SER A 24 -12.25 -3.32 2.85
N GLU A 25 -11.97 -2.42 1.93
CA GLU A 25 -13.01 -1.70 1.17
C GLU A 25 -12.42 -1.17 -0.14
N ILE A 26 -13.29 -0.95 -1.11
CA ILE A 26 -12.92 -0.27 -2.36
C ILE A 26 -13.41 1.16 -2.24
N ARG A 27 -12.49 2.11 -2.31
CA ARG A 27 -12.80 3.53 -2.20
C ARG A 27 -12.94 4.18 -3.55
N VAL A 28 -13.79 5.20 -3.62
CA VAL A 28 -13.89 6.07 -4.80
C VAL A 28 -12.88 7.19 -4.62
N PHE A 29 -12.13 7.49 -5.68
CA PHE A 29 -11.16 8.57 -5.63
C PHE A 29 -11.88 9.92 -5.53
N ASP A 30 -11.48 10.74 -4.54
CA ASP A 30 -12.03 12.08 -4.33
C ASP A 30 -10.87 13.07 -4.27
N PRO A 31 -10.65 13.84 -5.33
CA PRO A 31 -9.51 14.77 -5.36
C PRO A 31 -9.58 15.86 -4.28
N SER A 32 -10.78 16.20 -3.80
CA SER A 32 -10.92 17.22 -2.76
C SER A 32 -10.45 16.75 -1.39
N LYS A 33 -10.34 15.44 -1.20
CA LYS A 33 -9.91 14.83 0.07
C LYS A 33 -8.59 14.09 -0.06
N TYR A 34 -7.93 14.26 -1.19
CA TYR A 34 -6.72 13.49 -1.45
C TYR A 34 -5.54 13.99 -0.61
N GLU A 35 -4.84 13.07 -0.01
CA GLU A 35 -3.55 13.29 0.63
C GLU A 35 -2.52 12.40 -0.08
N PRO A 36 -1.29 12.89 -0.31
CA PRO A 36 -0.27 12.09 -0.98
C PRO A 36 -0.06 10.76 -0.27
N ILE A 37 0.01 9.69 -1.04
CA ILE A 37 0.26 8.37 -0.47
C ILE A 37 1.74 8.18 -0.18
N ASN A 38 2.03 7.39 0.84
CA ASN A 38 3.41 7.10 1.23
C ASN A 38 3.96 5.95 0.39
N VAL A 39 5.13 6.17 -0.18
CA VAL A 39 5.78 5.23 -1.10
C VAL A 39 7.24 5.06 -0.70
N ILE A 40 7.67 3.82 -0.63
CA ILE A 40 9.09 3.47 -0.47
C ILE A 40 9.61 2.99 -1.83
N ILE A 41 10.90 3.18 -2.07
CA ILE A 41 11.53 2.69 -3.30
C ILE A 41 12.46 1.53 -2.93
N VAL A 42 12.18 0.36 -3.49
CA VAL A 42 12.91 -0.87 -3.22
C VAL A 42 13.52 -1.36 -4.54
N ASP A 43 14.83 -1.30 -4.65
CA ASP A 43 15.54 -1.69 -5.89
C ASP A 43 14.93 -1.06 -7.14
N GLY A 44 14.62 0.24 -7.06
CA GLY A 44 14.06 1.01 -8.16
C GLY A 44 12.55 0.88 -8.34
N GLN A 45 11.87 0.04 -7.57
CA GLN A 45 10.43 -0.15 -7.66
C GLN A 45 9.70 0.60 -6.54
N MET A 46 8.73 1.42 -6.91
CA MET A 46 7.86 2.10 -5.95
C MET A 46 6.86 1.12 -5.35
N VAL A 47 6.70 1.15 -4.03
CA VAL A 47 5.73 0.33 -3.30
C VAL A 47 4.98 1.21 -2.32
N THR A 48 3.65 1.14 -2.30
CA THR A 48 2.87 1.98 -1.38
C THR A 48 2.56 1.26 -0.07
N TYR A 49 2.45 2.07 0.99
CA TYR A 49 1.88 1.64 2.26
C TYR A 49 0.36 1.89 2.29
N ASP A 50 -0.14 2.74 1.41
CA ASP A 50 -1.54 3.21 1.37
C ASP A 50 -2.31 2.54 0.23
N ASN A 51 -2.53 1.25 0.39
CA ASN A 51 -3.03 0.37 -0.67
C ASN A 51 -4.43 0.74 -1.17
N ARG A 52 -5.36 1.10 -0.27
CA ARG A 52 -6.72 1.47 -0.68
C ARG A 52 -6.74 2.75 -1.51
N ARG A 53 -5.89 3.71 -1.15
CA ARG A 53 -5.82 4.99 -1.89
C ARG A 53 -5.17 4.81 -3.26
N LEU A 54 -4.15 3.97 -3.36
CA LEU A 54 -3.56 3.65 -4.66
C LEU A 54 -4.58 2.96 -5.56
N LEU A 55 -5.30 1.98 -5.01
CA LEU A 55 -6.33 1.27 -5.76
C LEU A 55 -7.41 2.22 -6.28
N ALA A 56 -7.86 3.14 -5.43
CA ALA A 56 -8.84 4.16 -5.83
C ALA A 56 -8.34 5.01 -7.00
N ALA A 57 -7.07 5.42 -6.94
CA ALA A 57 -6.47 6.23 -8.02
C ALA A 57 -6.38 5.45 -9.34
N GLN A 58 -5.95 4.20 -9.28
CA GLN A 58 -5.86 3.36 -10.47
C GLN A 58 -7.25 3.07 -11.05
N ASN A 59 -8.22 2.79 -10.21
CA ASN A 59 -9.59 2.53 -10.66
C ASN A 59 -10.23 3.78 -11.27
N ALA A 60 -9.82 4.97 -10.85
CA ALA A 60 -10.27 6.22 -11.43
C ALA A 60 -9.58 6.55 -12.75
N GLY A 61 -8.58 5.77 -13.15
CA GLY A 61 -7.87 5.97 -14.41
C GLY A 61 -6.94 7.18 -14.43
N LEU A 62 -6.41 7.58 -13.27
CA LEU A 62 -5.52 8.72 -13.19
C LEU A 62 -4.21 8.46 -13.93
N ASN A 63 -3.70 9.48 -14.63
CA ASN A 63 -2.40 9.42 -15.30
C ASN A 63 -1.26 9.84 -14.37
N THR A 64 -1.56 10.67 -13.37
CA THR A 64 -0.57 11.14 -12.41
C THR A 64 -1.16 11.14 -11.02
N LEU A 65 -0.31 10.89 -10.03
CA LEU A 65 -0.69 10.85 -8.63
C LEU A 65 0.44 11.47 -7.82
N GLU A 66 0.08 12.35 -6.89
CA GLU A 66 1.07 12.90 -5.96
C GLU A 66 1.38 11.88 -4.89
N ILE A 67 2.67 11.66 -4.68
CA ILE A 67 3.15 10.72 -3.65
C ILE A 67 4.15 11.41 -2.72
N ASN A 68 4.29 10.86 -1.54
CA ASN A 68 5.31 11.22 -0.57
C ASN A 68 6.30 10.06 -0.50
N THR A 69 7.56 10.28 -0.91
CA THR A 69 8.57 9.23 -0.80
C THR A 69 9.13 9.21 0.62
N VAL A 70 9.26 8.03 1.18
CA VAL A 70 9.80 7.84 2.53
C VAL A 70 11.11 7.03 2.45
N GLU A 71 12.01 7.29 3.38
CA GLU A 71 13.27 6.57 3.45
C GLU A 71 13.10 5.30 4.27
N ALA A 72 13.75 4.22 3.83
CA ALA A 72 13.64 2.93 4.50
C ALA A 72 14.06 2.99 5.98
N ASP A 73 15.10 3.75 6.29
CA ASP A 73 15.66 3.85 7.64
C ASP A 73 15.08 5.00 8.47
N GLU A 74 14.13 5.74 7.91
CA GLU A 74 13.44 6.82 8.62
C GLU A 74 12.42 6.21 9.58
N LEU A 75 12.28 6.79 10.78
CA LEU A 75 11.31 6.30 11.74
C LEU A 75 9.88 6.47 11.21
N PHE A 76 9.08 5.43 11.38
CA PHE A 76 7.66 5.48 11.07
C PHE A 76 6.98 6.50 11.98
N PRO A 77 6.01 7.28 11.49
CA PRO A 77 5.35 8.30 12.30
C PRO A 77 4.89 7.78 13.67
N LEU A 78 5.21 8.52 14.72
CA LEU A 78 4.87 8.22 16.10
C LEU A 78 5.55 6.96 16.66
N SER A 79 6.47 6.35 15.92
CA SER A 79 7.24 5.22 16.42
C SER A 79 8.56 5.69 17.01
N GLU A 80 8.99 5.05 18.09
CA GLU A 80 10.28 5.33 18.71
C GLU A 80 11.37 4.38 18.25
N LYS A 81 11.00 3.26 17.58
CA LYS A 81 11.96 2.23 17.22
C LYS A 81 11.79 1.63 15.84
N ASN A 82 10.59 1.69 15.27
CA ASN A 82 10.33 1.06 13.97
C ASN A 82 10.53 2.04 12.83
N THR A 83 11.29 1.63 11.82
CA THR A 83 11.47 2.39 10.60
C THR A 83 10.33 2.10 9.63
N TRP A 84 10.25 2.89 8.55
CA TRP A 84 9.31 2.60 7.47
C TRP A 84 9.53 1.20 6.92
N TRP A 85 10.79 0.81 6.73
CA TRP A 85 11.08 -0.53 6.21
C TRP A 85 10.62 -1.63 7.16
N ASP A 86 10.79 -1.43 8.48
CA ASP A 86 10.26 -2.38 9.46
C ASP A 86 8.76 -2.57 9.31
N LYS A 87 8.03 -1.48 9.11
CA LYS A 87 6.57 -1.51 8.96
C LYS A 87 6.14 -2.13 7.64
N PHE A 88 6.88 -1.87 6.55
CA PHE A 88 6.61 -2.55 5.28
C PHE A 88 6.83 -4.05 5.39
N LYS A 89 7.95 -4.48 5.98
CA LYS A 89 8.24 -5.92 6.16
C LYS A 89 7.17 -6.59 7.02
N GLU A 90 6.74 -5.92 8.07
CA GLU A 90 5.67 -6.42 8.93
C GLU A 90 4.37 -6.61 8.13
N ARG A 91 4.04 -5.63 7.27
CA ARG A 91 2.86 -5.72 6.43
C ARG A 91 2.96 -6.83 5.41
N TYR A 92 4.12 -7.02 4.78
CA TYR A 92 4.32 -8.06 3.77
C TYR A 92 3.99 -9.45 4.29
N LYS A 93 4.27 -9.72 5.56
CA LYS A 93 4.03 -11.01 6.20
C LYS A 93 2.84 -11.02 7.15
N ASP A 94 1.98 -10.02 7.03
CA ASP A 94 0.73 -9.97 7.78
C ASP A 94 -0.14 -11.19 7.46
N ASP A 95 -0.87 -11.67 8.46
CA ASP A 95 -1.71 -12.86 8.31
C ASP A 95 -2.69 -12.78 7.16
N ARG A 96 -3.20 -11.58 6.87
CA ARG A 96 -4.13 -11.37 5.75
C ARG A 96 -3.45 -11.61 4.41
N ASN A 97 -2.18 -11.22 4.27
CA ASN A 97 -1.41 -11.49 3.06
C ASN A 97 -1.12 -12.98 2.94
N ILE A 98 -0.71 -13.61 4.03
CA ILE A 98 -0.42 -15.04 4.03
C ILE A 98 -1.66 -15.84 3.64
N ALA A 99 -2.82 -15.49 4.21
CA ALA A 99 -4.09 -16.17 3.90
C ALA A 99 -4.52 -15.96 2.45
N ALA A 100 -4.14 -14.84 1.84
CA ALA A 100 -4.55 -14.49 0.47
C ALA A 100 -3.56 -14.94 -0.61
N GLY A 101 -2.44 -15.57 -0.25
CA GLY A 101 -1.51 -16.04 -1.25
C GLY A 101 -0.06 -16.14 -0.80
N GLY A 102 0.26 -15.67 0.42
CA GLY A 102 1.60 -15.77 0.98
C GLY A 102 2.24 -14.42 1.26
N ILE A 103 3.48 -14.47 1.70
CA ILE A 103 4.27 -13.28 2.00
C ILE A 103 4.44 -12.45 0.71
N VAL A 104 4.27 -11.13 0.82
CA VAL A 104 4.48 -10.22 -0.30
C VAL A 104 5.98 -10.02 -0.51
N PRO A 105 6.47 -10.08 -1.75
CA PRO A 105 7.90 -9.82 -2.04
C PRO A 105 8.29 -8.38 -1.66
N ASP A 106 9.58 -8.15 -1.44
CA ASP A 106 10.10 -6.84 -1.05
C ASP A 106 9.71 -5.72 -2.02
N LYS A 107 9.65 -6.01 -3.31
CA LYS A 107 9.25 -5.05 -4.33
C LYS A 107 7.74 -4.89 -4.47
N GLY A 108 6.97 -5.52 -3.59
CA GLY A 108 5.52 -5.45 -3.62
C GLY A 108 4.91 -6.26 -4.75
N LEU A 109 3.62 -6.01 -4.98
CA LEU A 109 2.83 -6.74 -5.98
C LEU A 109 2.29 -5.77 -7.02
N LYS A 110 2.35 -6.17 -8.27
CA LYS A 110 1.76 -5.40 -9.36
C LYS A 110 0.25 -5.58 -9.41
N GLU A 111 -0.23 -6.74 -9.02
CA GLU A 111 -1.65 -7.08 -9.06
C GLU A 111 -2.45 -6.25 -8.06
N LYS A 112 -3.61 -5.79 -8.50
CA LYS A 112 -4.52 -5.06 -7.62
C LYS A 112 -5.00 -5.98 -6.50
N PRO A 113 -5.06 -5.46 -5.26
CA PRO A 113 -5.61 -6.24 -4.16
C PRO A 113 -7.11 -6.49 -4.37
N VAL A 114 -7.58 -7.61 -3.82
CA VAL A 114 -9.00 -7.97 -3.88
C VAL A 114 -9.69 -7.56 -2.60
N LEU A 115 -11.01 -7.41 -2.66
CA LEU A 115 -11.79 -7.05 -1.50
C LEU A 115 -11.77 -8.18 -0.48
N LYS A 116 -11.37 -7.86 0.74
CA LYS A 116 -11.22 -8.84 1.82
C LYS A 116 -12.50 -9.62 2.09
N SER A 117 -13.66 -8.98 1.96
CA SER A 117 -14.94 -9.62 2.21
C SER A 117 -15.17 -10.88 1.37
N SER A 118 -14.63 -10.92 0.14
CA SER A 118 -14.74 -12.08 -0.73
C SER A 118 -14.01 -13.29 -0.16
N ILE A 119 -12.84 -13.06 0.43
CA ILE A 119 -12.05 -14.12 1.06
C ILE A 119 -12.64 -14.50 2.40
N SER A 120 -13.08 -13.52 3.18
CA SER A 120 -13.70 -13.75 4.49
C SER A 120 -14.96 -14.59 4.38
N ASN A 121 -15.76 -14.37 3.35
CA ASN A 121 -16.98 -15.15 3.14
C ASN A 121 -16.68 -16.63 2.93
N LYS A 122 -15.65 -16.95 2.15
CA LYS A 122 -15.22 -18.34 1.99
C LYS A 122 -14.78 -18.94 3.30
N LYS A 123 -14.01 -18.18 4.07
CA LYS A 123 -13.48 -18.63 5.35
C LYS A 123 -14.61 -18.85 6.36
N ASN A 124 -15.58 -17.96 6.39
CA ASN A 124 -16.72 -18.07 7.30
C ASN A 124 -17.58 -19.27 6.97
N THR A 125 -17.73 -19.59 5.71
CA THR A 125 -18.45 -20.77 5.27
C THR A 125 -17.84 -22.04 5.88
N TYR A 126 -16.54 -22.12 5.94
CA TYR A 126 -15.87 -23.25 6.57
C TYR A 126 -16.00 -23.25 8.08
N LYS A 127 -15.96 -22.07 8.70
CA LYS A 127 -16.06 -21.98 10.15
C LYS A 127 -17.42 -22.29 10.70
N ASP A 128 -18.42 -22.07 9.95
CA ASP A 128 -19.81 -22.26 10.38
C ASP A 128 -20.23 -23.72 10.42
N LYS A 129 -19.32 -24.59 10.17
CA LYS A 129 -19.57 -26.04 10.18
C LYS A 129 -19.27 -26.73 11.51
#